data_7fad6528c1fedd25defccb56ce929f42
#
_entry.id   7fad6528c1fedd25defccb56ce929f42
#
_cell.length_a   1.000
_cell.length_b   1.000
_cell.length_c   1.000
_cell.angle_alpha   90.00
_cell.angle_beta   90.00
_cell.angle_gamma   90.00
#
_symmetry.space_group_name_H-M   'P 1'
#
loop_
_entity.id
_entity.type
_entity.pdbx_description
1 polymer ?
#
loop_
_entity_poly.entity_id
_entity_poly.type
_entity_poly.pdbx_seq_one_letter_code
_entity_poly.pdbx_strand_id
1 'polypeptide(L)'
;MVICHNDLMPHVPAALTSSEPEVHELYRALLLFCRDLGPFSVEEKKTSVHLVRKSAFAGVHPRRKHMVLTVKSASQIDSDRIFKSEQVSKSRWHHEIKLVDLTDLNLELLDWLRDGYNISA
;
A
#
# COMPACT_ATOMS: atom_id res chain seq x y z
N MET A 1 -1.69 7.10 29.05
CA MET A 1 -1.40 7.05 28.46
C MET A 1 -1.07 6.05 28.22
N VAL A 2 -1.12 5.41 28.19
CA VAL A 2 -0.87 4.52 27.94
C VAL A 2 -0.57 4.11 26.79
N ILE A 3 -0.47 4.75 26.05
CA ILE A 3 -0.12 4.54 24.85
C ILE A 3 1.20 4.09 24.72
N CYS A 4 2.06 4.33 25.53
CA CYS A 4 3.44 3.96 25.47
C CYS A 4 3.68 2.50 25.20
N HIS A 5 2.86 1.61 25.71
CA HIS A 5 3.15 0.22 25.46
C HIS A 5 2.80 -0.19 24.02
N ASN A 6 2.00 0.59 23.33
CA ASN A 6 1.77 0.35 21.91
C ASN A 6 3.01 0.67 21.10
N ASP A 7 3.80 1.64 21.53
CA ASP A 7 5.05 1.95 20.87
C ASP A 7 6.07 0.86 21.08
N LEU A 8 6.05 0.21 22.26
CA LEU A 8 6.97 -0.84 22.57
C LEU A 8 6.61 -2.15 21.85
N MET A 9 5.33 -2.34 21.58
CA MET A 9 4.84 -3.54 20.92
C MET A 9 3.95 -3.14 19.75
N PRO A 10 4.57 -2.76 18.63
CA PRO A 10 3.80 -2.33 17.46
C PRO A 10 2.86 -3.44 17.00
N HIS A 11 1.68 -3.03 16.59
CA HIS A 11 0.70 -3.94 16.04
C HIS A 11 1.21 -4.57 14.74
N VAL A 12 1.04 -5.87 14.62
CA VAL A 12 1.40 -6.62 13.40
C VAL A 12 0.12 -7.14 12.76
N PRO A 13 -0.24 -6.66 11.57
CA PRO A 13 -1.41 -7.19 10.87
C PRO A 13 -1.28 -8.69 10.59
N ALA A 14 -2.40 -9.40 10.60
CA ALA A 14 -2.40 -10.84 10.33
C ALA A 14 -1.74 -11.17 9.00
N ALA A 15 -1.93 -10.32 7.99
CA ALA A 15 -1.37 -10.53 6.66
C ALA A 15 0.17 -10.52 6.64
N LEU A 16 0.81 -9.93 7.66
CA LEU A 16 2.27 -9.81 7.74
C LEU A 16 2.91 -10.87 8.63
N THR A 17 2.11 -11.73 9.26
CA THR A 17 2.62 -12.67 10.25
C THR A 17 3.73 -13.57 9.71
N SER A 18 3.63 -14.00 8.46
CA SER A 18 4.62 -14.91 7.85
C SER A 18 5.71 -14.17 7.07
N SER A 19 5.70 -12.84 7.10
CA SER A 19 6.69 -12.04 6.37
C SER A 19 7.95 -11.83 7.20
N GLU A 20 9.09 -11.68 6.53
CA GLU A 20 10.35 -11.39 7.20
C GLU A 20 10.35 -9.97 7.79
N PRO A 21 11.22 -9.69 8.79
CA PRO A 21 11.26 -8.38 9.45
C PRO A 21 11.42 -7.20 8.49
N GLU A 22 12.15 -7.38 7.40
CA GLU A 22 12.34 -6.33 6.39
C GLU A 22 11.02 -5.93 5.74
N VAL A 23 10.11 -6.88 5.57
CA VAL A 23 8.79 -6.60 5.00
C VAL A 23 7.94 -5.82 6.00
N HIS A 24 8.04 -6.14 7.30
CA HIS A 24 7.35 -5.38 8.33
C HIS A 24 7.83 -3.93 8.36
N GLU A 25 9.13 -3.73 8.21
CA GLU A 25 9.72 -2.40 8.17
C GLU A 25 9.24 -1.63 6.94
N LEU A 26 9.22 -2.29 5.78
CA LEU A 26 8.74 -1.70 4.54
C LEU A 26 7.27 -1.30 4.65
N TYR A 27 6.46 -2.14 5.27
CA TYR A 27 5.04 -1.86 5.48
C TYR A 27 4.85 -0.61 6.34
N ARG A 28 5.57 -0.51 7.46
CA ARG A 28 5.47 0.67 8.32
C ARG A 28 5.91 1.93 7.59
N ALA A 29 6.99 1.82 6.79
CA ALA A 29 7.47 2.94 6.00
C ALA A 29 6.44 3.36 4.96
N LEU A 30 5.75 2.40 4.34
CA LEU A 30 4.71 2.70 3.36
C LEU A 30 3.56 3.49 4.01
N LEU A 31 3.13 3.12 5.21
CA LEU A 31 2.07 3.84 5.89
C LEU A 31 2.47 5.29 6.18
N LEU A 32 3.71 5.50 6.62
CA LEU A 32 4.23 6.86 6.85
C LEU A 32 4.32 7.64 5.54
N PHE A 33 4.76 6.98 4.49
CA PHE A 33 4.88 7.56 3.16
C PHE A 33 3.52 8.06 2.64
N CYS A 34 2.46 7.28 2.89
CA CYS A 34 1.12 7.64 2.44
C CYS A 34 0.47 8.77 3.24
N ARG A 35 1.01 9.15 4.39
CA ARG A 35 0.46 10.24 5.19
C ARG A 35 0.48 11.57 4.44
N ASP A 36 1.40 11.74 3.52
CA ASP A 36 1.47 12.98 2.72
C ASP A 36 0.29 13.13 1.78
N LEU A 37 -0.46 12.05 1.53
CA LEU A 37 -1.64 12.12 0.66
C LEU A 37 -2.83 12.77 1.35
N GLY A 38 -2.95 12.59 2.68
CA GLY A 38 -4.07 13.05 3.48
C GLY A 38 -4.58 11.94 4.39
N PRO A 39 -5.70 12.17 5.09
CA PRO A 39 -6.24 11.16 6.01
C PRO A 39 -6.69 9.90 5.30
N PHE A 40 -6.41 8.76 5.91
CA PHE A 40 -6.90 7.46 5.43
C PHE A 40 -7.00 6.50 6.62
N SER A 41 -7.74 5.43 6.43
CA SER A 41 -7.83 4.36 7.40
C SER A 41 -7.21 3.08 6.82
N VAL A 42 -6.88 2.16 7.72
CA VAL A 42 -6.26 0.89 7.37
C VAL A 42 -7.24 -0.21 7.67
N GLU A 43 -7.62 -0.98 6.65
CA GLU A 43 -8.47 -2.15 6.81
C GLU A 43 -7.63 -3.40 6.71
N GLU A 44 -7.49 -4.12 7.83
CA GLU A 44 -6.70 -5.34 7.87
C GLU A 44 -7.57 -6.53 7.50
N LYS A 45 -7.12 -7.29 6.50
CA LYS A 45 -7.74 -8.53 6.09
C LYS A 45 -6.81 -9.68 6.47
N LYS A 46 -7.27 -10.90 6.29
CA LYS A 46 -6.47 -12.08 6.65
C LYS A 46 -5.16 -12.17 5.87
N THR A 47 -5.19 -11.85 4.57
CA THR A 47 -4.03 -12.01 3.69
C THR A 47 -3.62 -10.71 3.01
N SER A 48 -4.27 -9.60 3.33
CA SER A 48 -3.97 -8.30 2.71
C SER A 48 -4.33 -7.17 3.66
N VAL A 49 -3.90 -5.95 3.29
CA VAL A 49 -4.26 -4.74 4.01
C VAL A 49 -4.71 -3.73 2.98
N HIS A 50 -5.85 -3.09 3.21
CA HIS A 50 -6.35 -2.05 2.32
C HIS A 50 -6.19 -0.69 2.95
N LEU A 51 -5.74 0.27 2.15
CA LEU A 51 -5.65 1.67 2.56
C LEU A 51 -6.86 2.38 1.97
N VAL A 52 -7.67 2.98 2.83
CA VAL A 52 -9.02 3.45 2.48
C VAL A 52 -9.16 4.93 2.75
N ARG A 53 -9.63 5.68 1.76
CA ARG A 53 -10.08 7.04 1.94
C ARG A 53 -11.60 7.00 2.15
N LYS A 54 -12.39 7.10 1.11
CA LYS A 54 -13.81 6.77 1.13
C LYS A 54 -14.00 5.36 0.55
N SER A 55 -13.18 5.04 -0.43
CA SER A 55 -13.02 3.69 -0.92
C SER A 55 -11.53 3.36 -0.91
N ALA A 56 -11.18 2.09 -1.12
CA ALA A 56 -9.78 1.67 -1.10
C ALA A 56 -9.02 2.32 -2.25
N PHE A 57 -7.88 2.96 -1.95
CA PHE A 57 -7.02 3.56 -2.96
C PHE A 57 -5.76 2.73 -3.19
N ALA A 58 -5.46 1.80 -2.31
CA ALA A 58 -4.32 0.90 -2.45
C ALA A 58 -4.58 -0.40 -1.69
N GLY A 59 -3.98 -1.47 -2.18
CA GLY A 59 -4.03 -2.76 -1.52
C GLY A 59 -2.61 -3.27 -1.30
N VAL A 60 -2.32 -3.76 -0.10
CA VAL A 60 -1.02 -4.31 0.24
C VAL A 60 -1.16 -5.82 0.38
N HIS A 61 -0.39 -6.55 -0.40
CA HIS A 61 -0.38 -8.02 -0.37
C HIS A 61 1.01 -8.47 0.05
N PRO A 62 1.24 -8.69 1.37
CA PRO A 62 2.55 -9.09 1.84
C PRO A 62 2.91 -10.49 1.37
N ARG A 63 4.18 -10.67 1.07
CA ARG A 63 4.79 -11.95 0.78
C ARG A 63 5.89 -12.19 1.81
N ARG A 64 6.56 -13.31 1.72
CA ARG A 64 7.60 -13.62 2.70
C ARG A 64 8.73 -12.60 2.68
N LYS A 65 9.20 -12.20 1.49
CA LYS A 65 10.38 -11.35 1.34
C LYS A 65 10.11 -10.03 0.61
N HIS A 66 8.86 -9.75 0.26
CA HIS A 66 8.50 -8.50 -0.41
C HIS A 66 7.02 -8.24 -0.23
N MET A 67 6.55 -7.12 -0.77
CA MET A 67 5.11 -6.82 -0.81
C MET A 67 4.71 -6.58 -2.26
N VAL A 68 3.47 -6.94 -2.59
CA VAL A 68 2.85 -6.52 -3.84
C VAL A 68 1.87 -5.41 -3.49
N LEU A 69 2.05 -4.25 -4.10
CA LEU A 69 1.18 -3.10 -3.89
C LEU A 69 0.27 -2.95 -5.10
N THR A 70 -1.04 -2.92 -4.88
CA THR A 70 -2.01 -2.62 -5.91
C THR A 70 -2.36 -1.15 -5.81
N VAL A 71 -2.21 -0.40 -6.90
CA VAL A 71 -2.58 1.01 -6.96
C VAL A 71 -3.72 1.19 -7.95
N LYS A 72 -4.59 2.15 -7.67
CA LYS A 72 -5.76 2.44 -8.49
C LYS A 72 -5.48 3.69 -9.35
N SER A 73 -5.91 3.67 -10.59
CA SER A 73 -5.81 4.85 -11.46
C SER A 73 -7.00 4.96 -12.38
N ALA A 74 -7.19 6.15 -12.97
CA ALA A 74 -8.27 6.39 -13.93
C ALA A 74 -7.88 5.97 -15.34
N SER A 75 -6.58 5.76 -15.59
CA SER A 75 -6.07 5.39 -16.90
C SER A 75 -4.92 4.39 -16.75
N GLN A 76 -4.58 3.76 -17.85
CA GLN A 76 -3.45 2.83 -17.85
C GLN A 76 -2.15 3.59 -17.61
N ILE A 77 -1.30 3.02 -16.75
CA ILE A 77 0.04 3.54 -16.47
C ILE A 77 1.04 2.61 -17.14
N ASP A 78 1.95 3.19 -17.93
CA ASP A 78 2.96 2.42 -18.63
C ASP A 78 4.30 2.58 -17.89
N SER A 79 4.75 1.52 -17.22
CA SER A 79 6.01 1.52 -16.47
C SER A 79 6.51 0.10 -16.29
N ASP A 80 7.84 -0.06 -16.34
CA ASP A 80 8.47 -1.36 -16.11
C ASP A 80 8.27 -1.86 -14.69
N ARG A 81 7.93 -0.97 -13.75
CA ARG A 81 7.67 -1.34 -12.35
C ARG A 81 6.35 -2.07 -12.20
N ILE A 82 5.42 -1.89 -13.13
CA ILE A 82 4.11 -2.51 -13.08
C ILE A 82 4.19 -3.84 -13.80
N PHE A 83 4.00 -4.94 -13.04
CA PHE A 83 4.09 -6.27 -13.65
C PHE A 83 2.71 -6.82 -14.02
N LYS A 84 1.63 -6.19 -13.57
CA LYS A 84 0.28 -6.60 -13.93
C LYS A 84 -0.63 -5.38 -13.91
N SER A 85 -1.47 -5.25 -14.94
CA SER A 85 -2.48 -4.20 -15.03
C SER A 85 -3.80 -4.84 -15.41
N GLU A 86 -4.86 -4.38 -14.75
CA GLU A 86 -6.21 -4.87 -15.03
C GLU A 86 -7.16 -3.69 -15.11
N GLN A 87 -7.90 -3.59 -16.21
CA GLN A 87 -8.96 -2.61 -16.31
C GLN A 87 -10.21 -3.19 -15.69
N VAL A 88 -10.65 -2.60 -14.57
CA VAL A 88 -11.80 -3.10 -13.82
C VAL A 88 -13.08 -2.41 -14.20
N SER A 89 -13.00 -1.23 -14.81
CA SER A 89 -14.15 -0.53 -15.38
C SER A 89 -13.64 0.47 -16.42
N LYS A 90 -14.55 1.18 -17.08
CA LYS A 90 -14.20 2.11 -18.15
C LYS A 90 -13.14 3.14 -17.73
N SER A 91 -13.21 3.61 -16.49
CA SER A 91 -12.30 4.63 -15.98
C SER A 91 -11.56 4.20 -14.73
N ARG A 92 -11.37 2.91 -14.54
CA ARG A 92 -10.63 2.39 -13.37
C ARG A 92 -9.71 1.28 -13.80
N TRP A 93 -8.45 1.39 -13.34
CA TRP A 93 -7.41 0.42 -13.55
C TRP A 93 -6.79 0.06 -12.21
N HIS A 94 -6.38 -1.20 -12.08
CA HIS A 94 -5.58 -1.65 -10.93
C HIS A 94 -4.23 -2.09 -11.47
N HIS A 95 -3.16 -1.59 -10.87
CA HIS A 95 -1.79 -1.94 -11.25
C HIS A 95 -1.07 -2.56 -10.08
N GLU A 96 -0.32 -3.65 -10.32
CA GLU A 96 0.42 -4.32 -9.28
C GLU A 96 1.92 -4.04 -9.43
N ILE A 97 2.53 -3.64 -8.34
CA ILE A 97 3.93 -3.24 -8.26
C ILE A 97 4.59 -4.03 -7.15
N LYS A 98 5.79 -4.54 -7.41
CA LYS A 98 6.55 -5.25 -6.39
C LYS A 98 7.38 -4.24 -5.60
N LEU A 99 7.27 -4.28 -4.27
CA LEU A 99 8.07 -3.47 -3.36
C LEU A 99 9.00 -4.39 -2.59
N VAL A 100 10.31 -4.16 -2.71
CA VAL A 100 11.33 -5.01 -2.11
C VAL A 100 12.05 -4.29 -0.97
N ASP A 101 12.35 -3.01 -1.14
CA ASP A 101 13.05 -2.24 -0.11
C ASP A 101 12.59 -0.77 -0.09
N LEU A 102 13.16 -0.02 0.84
CA LEU A 102 12.73 1.36 1.09
C LEU A 102 12.94 2.29 -0.11
N THR A 103 13.90 1.98 -0.98
CA THR A 103 14.15 2.83 -2.15
C THR A 103 13.04 2.72 -3.19
N ASP A 104 12.19 1.71 -3.08
CA ASP A 104 11.03 1.59 -3.95
C ASP A 104 9.94 2.60 -3.61
N LEU A 105 10.02 3.22 -2.42
CA LEU A 105 9.09 4.27 -1.99
C LEU A 105 9.65 5.62 -2.46
N ASN A 106 9.36 5.96 -3.71
CA ASN A 106 9.92 7.15 -4.34
C ASN A 106 8.80 8.08 -4.85
N LEU A 107 9.19 9.22 -5.43
CA LEU A 107 8.22 10.23 -5.89
C LEU A 107 7.28 9.69 -6.98
N GLU A 108 7.78 8.84 -7.85
CA GLU A 108 6.95 8.22 -8.89
C GLU A 108 5.81 7.43 -8.24
N LEU A 109 6.14 6.60 -7.26
CA LEU A 109 5.13 5.82 -6.55
C LEU A 109 4.16 6.73 -5.79
N LEU A 110 4.66 7.79 -5.19
CA LEU A 110 3.82 8.74 -4.46
C LEU A 110 2.80 9.39 -5.41
N ASP A 111 3.21 9.74 -6.62
CA ASP A 111 2.31 10.31 -7.62
C ASP A 111 1.21 9.31 -8.01
N TRP A 112 1.56 8.04 -8.19
CA TRP A 112 0.57 7.02 -8.50
C TRP A 112 -0.42 6.84 -7.34
N LEU A 113 0.09 6.82 -6.11
CA LEU A 113 -0.77 6.71 -4.93
C LEU A 113 -1.66 7.93 -4.77
N ARG A 114 -1.15 9.12 -5.09
CA ARG A 114 -1.94 10.35 -5.01
C ARG A 114 -3.09 10.32 -6.01
N ASP A 115 -2.85 9.85 -7.22
CA ASP A 115 -3.91 9.72 -8.23
C ASP A 115 -4.99 8.76 -7.72
N GLY A 116 -4.59 7.62 -7.16
CA GLY A 116 -5.53 6.66 -6.59
C GLY A 116 -6.31 7.24 -5.43
N TYR A 117 -5.62 7.98 -4.57
CA TYR A 117 -6.23 8.63 -3.41
C TYR A 117 -7.30 9.65 -3.87
N ASN A 118 -6.99 10.44 -4.89
CA ASN A 118 -7.90 11.48 -5.38
C ASN A 118 -9.16 10.89 -5.99
N ILE A 119 -9.07 9.77 -6.69
CA ILE A 119 -10.25 9.15 -7.30
C ILE A 119 -11.02 8.25 -6.32
N SER A 120 -10.56 8.12 -5.10
CA SER A 120 -11.19 7.31 -4.05
C SER A 120 -11.93 8.16 -3.02
N ALA A 121 -12.15 9.41 -3.33
CA ALA A 121 -12.85 10.36 -2.47
C ALA A 121 -14.35 10.06 -2.36
#